data_df722232ca23bd6a83b9810239206a17
#
_entry.id   df722232ca23bd6a83b9810239206a17
#
_cell.length_a   1.000
_cell.length_b   1.000
_cell.length_c   1.000
_cell.angle_alpha   90.00
_cell.angle_beta   90.00
_cell.angle_gamma   90.00
#
_symmetry.space_group_name_H-M   'P 1'
#
loop_
_entity.id
_entity.type
_entity.pdbx_description
1 polymer ?
#
loop_
_entity_poly.entity_id
_entity_poly.type
_entity_poly.pdbx_seq_one_letter_code
_entity_poly.pdbx_strand_id
1 'polypeptide(L)'
;VTPGKRVALALGSGGARGYAHVGVIAVLEERGYEIVSIAGSSMGALVGGLHAAGTLGPYTEWARTVTQRDVLRLLDLSIKGPGAIRGEKILARVNELLGTALIEDLAIPFTAVATDLLARREVWFQQGRMDAAIRASIALPGFFTPVMIGGRLLADGGMMNPVPVAALTSARADLTVAVSLGGERTRSPGHEYAALRPAEELLDRVRRTVGQVRDIDLPRFQAGHRVPGHSASPVVAPPLEAVDLVEAFPPGLRTVDVMNLSLEAMQSILTRYRLSGYPPDVLVTVPSDACRTMDFHLADEMIQLGRDLTIEALDALDATASHRSAHPTVG
;
A
#
# COMPACT_ATOMS: atom_id res chain seq x y z
N VAL A 1 0.31 -10.02 35.75
CA VAL A 1 0.46 -9.45 34.37
C VAL A 1 -0.83 -8.71 34.11
N THR A 2 -0.76 -7.38 34.01
CA THR A 2 -1.91 -6.57 33.59
C THR A 2 -2.26 -7.02 32.17
N PRO A 3 -3.54 -7.33 31.85
CA PRO A 3 -3.92 -7.69 30.49
C PRO A 3 -3.48 -6.55 29.54
N GLY A 4 -2.81 -6.89 28.44
CA GLY A 4 -2.44 -5.93 27.42
C GLY A 4 -3.69 -5.24 26.85
N LYS A 5 -3.59 -3.98 26.43
CA LYS A 5 -4.69 -3.30 25.74
C LYS A 5 -4.99 -4.04 24.44
N ARG A 6 -6.28 -4.25 24.16
CA ARG A 6 -6.77 -4.97 22.97
C ARG A 6 -6.87 -4.01 21.79
N VAL A 7 -6.29 -4.41 20.68
CA VAL A 7 -6.21 -3.58 19.46
C VAL A 7 -6.99 -4.21 18.32
N ALA A 8 -7.85 -3.42 17.67
CA ALA A 8 -8.38 -3.71 16.34
C ALA A 8 -7.51 -3.01 15.30
N LEU A 9 -6.95 -3.76 14.33
CA LEU A 9 -5.89 -3.29 13.42
C LEU A 9 -6.38 -3.22 11.97
N ALA A 10 -6.42 -2.01 11.40
CA ALA A 10 -6.72 -1.78 9.98
C ALA A 10 -5.42 -1.57 9.19
N LEU A 11 -5.15 -2.44 8.23
CA LEU A 11 -3.94 -2.42 7.40
C LEU A 11 -4.26 -1.98 5.97
N GLY A 12 -3.68 -0.87 5.56
CA GLY A 12 -3.99 -0.23 4.30
C GLY A 12 -3.33 -0.84 3.07
N SER A 13 -3.81 -0.40 1.91
CA SER A 13 -3.28 -0.69 0.57
C SER A 13 -2.05 0.18 0.26
N GLY A 14 -1.05 -0.34 -0.49
CA GLY A 14 0.10 0.47 -0.90
C GLY A 14 1.30 -0.28 -1.50
N GLY A 15 1.12 -1.47 -2.07
CA GLY A 15 2.19 -2.24 -2.70
C GLY A 15 3.36 -2.54 -1.75
N ALA A 16 4.60 -2.37 -2.20
CA ALA A 16 5.80 -2.68 -1.42
C ALA A 16 5.92 -1.89 -0.10
N ARG A 17 5.33 -0.68 -0.02
CA ARG A 17 5.22 0.08 1.25
C ARG A 17 4.52 -0.73 2.35
N GLY A 18 3.72 -1.72 1.97
CA GLY A 18 3.01 -2.59 2.90
C GLY A 18 3.89 -3.46 3.79
N TYR A 19 5.18 -3.59 3.50
CA TYR A 19 6.11 -4.19 4.46
C TYR A 19 6.20 -3.39 5.77
N ALA A 20 5.84 -2.10 5.78
CA ALA A 20 5.72 -1.33 7.01
C ALA A 20 4.72 -1.94 7.99
N HIS A 21 3.68 -2.63 7.52
CA HIS A 21 2.73 -3.33 8.38
C HIS A 21 3.39 -4.38 9.27
N VAL A 22 4.45 -5.05 8.79
CA VAL A 22 5.23 -6.01 9.60
C VAL A 22 5.86 -5.30 10.80
N GLY A 23 6.45 -4.12 10.55
CA GLY A 23 7.04 -3.28 11.60
C GLY A 23 6.00 -2.79 12.61
N VAL A 24 4.82 -2.40 12.13
CA VAL A 24 3.69 -1.97 12.98
C VAL A 24 3.25 -3.10 13.90
N ILE A 25 3.01 -4.29 13.37
CA ILE A 25 2.59 -5.48 14.14
C ILE A 25 3.64 -5.80 15.20
N ALA A 26 4.92 -5.84 14.83
CA ALA A 26 6.01 -6.13 15.74
C ALA A 26 6.06 -5.16 16.92
N VAL A 27 5.92 -3.84 16.69
CA VAL A 27 5.94 -2.84 17.77
C VAL A 27 4.71 -2.95 18.66
N LEU A 28 3.53 -3.23 18.11
CA LEU A 28 2.32 -3.45 18.93
C LEU A 28 2.51 -4.63 19.88
N GLU A 29 3.01 -5.76 19.39
CA GLU A 29 3.28 -6.96 20.20
C GLU A 29 4.38 -6.72 21.25
N GLU A 30 5.49 -6.08 20.88
CA GLU A 30 6.59 -5.72 21.77
C GLU A 30 6.16 -4.79 22.91
N ARG A 31 5.20 -3.90 22.66
CA ARG A 31 4.59 -3.04 23.68
C ARG A 31 3.48 -3.71 24.48
N GLY A 32 3.22 -5.01 24.24
CA GLY A 32 2.25 -5.81 24.97
C GLY A 32 0.79 -5.55 24.58
N TYR A 33 0.53 -4.99 23.39
CA TYR A 33 -0.82 -4.92 22.85
C TYR A 33 -1.26 -6.30 22.32
N GLU A 34 -2.52 -6.65 22.54
CA GLU A 34 -3.15 -7.86 22.00
C GLU A 34 -3.94 -7.50 20.74
N ILE A 35 -3.53 -7.98 19.56
CA ILE A 35 -4.25 -7.79 18.33
C ILE A 35 -5.44 -8.76 18.29
N VAL A 36 -6.66 -8.23 18.42
CA VAL A 36 -7.88 -9.02 18.58
C VAL A 36 -8.75 -9.06 17.33
N SER A 37 -8.46 -8.25 16.33
CA SER A 37 -9.13 -8.28 15.02
C SER A 37 -8.28 -7.56 13.98
N ILE A 38 -8.27 -8.04 12.75
CA ILE A 38 -7.52 -7.45 11.64
C ILE A 38 -8.44 -7.28 10.44
N ALA A 39 -8.38 -6.09 9.81
CA ALA A 39 -8.95 -5.87 8.49
C ALA A 39 -7.86 -5.33 7.55
N GLY A 40 -7.78 -5.86 6.34
CA GLY A 40 -6.74 -5.48 5.39
C GLY A 40 -7.23 -5.29 3.97
N SER A 41 -6.61 -4.36 3.25
CA SER A 41 -6.76 -4.16 1.81
C SER A 41 -5.41 -4.35 1.11
N SER A 42 -5.40 -5.12 0.01
CA SER A 42 -4.19 -5.35 -0.79
C SER A 42 -3.05 -5.92 0.04
N MET A 43 -1.91 -5.24 0.10
CA MET A 43 -0.78 -5.66 0.92
C MET A 43 -1.13 -5.74 2.41
N GLY A 44 -2.07 -4.92 2.89
CA GLY A 44 -2.61 -5.03 4.25
C GLY A 44 -3.38 -6.33 4.48
N ALA A 45 -4.11 -6.83 3.47
CA ALA A 45 -4.76 -8.13 3.55
C ALA A 45 -3.75 -9.27 3.55
N LEU A 46 -2.68 -9.16 2.77
CA LEU A 46 -1.61 -10.14 2.73
C LEU A 46 -0.88 -10.24 4.08
N VAL A 47 -0.35 -9.12 4.58
CA VAL A 47 0.42 -9.10 5.84
C VAL A 47 -0.48 -9.45 7.03
N GLY A 48 -1.67 -8.85 7.10
CA GLY A 48 -2.62 -9.12 8.18
C GLY A 48 -3.13 -10.56 8.18
N GLY A 49 -3.40 -11.11 6.99
CA GLY A 49 -3.82 -12.51 6.84
C GLY A 49 -2.72 -13.50 7.24
N LEU A 50 -1.48 -13.26 6.82
CA LEU A 50 -0.33 -14.09 7.22
C LEU A 50 -0.07 -14.00 8.74
N HIS A 51 -0.27 -12.82 9.35
CA HIS A 51 -0.17 -12.68 10.79
C HIS A 51 -1.29 -13.48 11.51
N ALA A 52 -2.53 -13.31 11.09
CA ALA A 52 -3.67 -14.03 11.66
C ALA A 52 -3.55 -15.57 11.52
N ALA A 53 -2.87 -16.03 10.45
CA ALA A 53 -2.54 -17.44 10.23
C ALA A 53 -1.27 -17.92 10.96
N GLY A 54 -0.53 -17.03 11.66
CA GLY A 54 0.71 -17.38 12.36
C GLY A 54 1.91 -17.64 11.44
N THR A 55 1.83 -17.22 10.18
CA THR A 55 2.86 -17.49 9.13
C THR A 55 3.60 -16.24 8.66
N LEU A 56 3.40 -15.09 9.32
CA LEU A 56 4.05 -13.83 8.96
C LEU A 56 5.58 -13.88 9.09
N GLY A 57 6.12 -14.57 10.12
CA GLY A 57 7.56 -14.72 10.34
C GLY A 57 8.28 -15.32 9.12
N PRO A 58 7.93 -16.56 8.71
CA PRO A 58 8.50 -17.20 7.51
C PRO A 58 8.34 -16.39 6.21
N TYR A 59 7.22 -15.66 6.08
CA TYR A 59 7.04 -14.74 4.95
C TYR A 59 8.02 -13.57 5.00
N THR A 60 8.20 -12.97 6.17
CA THR A 60 9.10 -11.83 6.37
C THR A 60 10.55 -12.21 6.10
N GLU A 61 11.00 -13.37 6.59
CA GLU A 61 12.33 -13.89 6.30
C GLU A 61 12.55 -14.07 4.79
N TRP A 62 11.58 -14.69 4.10
CA TRP A 62 11.65 -14.82 2.66
C TRP A 62 11.67 -13.45 1.96
N ALA A 63 10.80 -12.51 2.36
CA ALA A 63 10.72 -11.18 1.75
C ALA A 63 12.06 -10.42 1.83
N ARG A 64 12.79 -10.57 2.94
CA ARG A 64 14.13 -9.99 3.12
C ARG A 64 15.19 -10.55 2.18
N THR A 65 15.00 -11.76 1.66
CA THR A 65 15.93 -12.35 0.67
C THR A 65 15.66 -11.90 -0.76
N VAL A 66 14.53 -11.26 -1.02
CA VAL A 66 14.13 -10.85 -2.36
C VAL A 66 14.98 -9.69 -2.85
N THR A 67 15.76 -9.93 -3.90
CA THR A 67 16.58 -8.90 -4.56
C THR A 67 15.82 -8.20 -5.68
N GLN A 68 16.31 -7.04 -6.13
CA GLN A 68 15.73 -6.33 -7.28
C GLN A 68 15.65 -7.21 -8.54
N ARG A 69 16.64 -8.11 -8.73
CA ARG A 69 16.64 -9.08 -9.85
C ARG A 69 15.54 -10.13 -9.68
N ASP A 70 15.27 -10.54 -8.44
CA ASP A 70 14.21 -11.50 -8.15
C ASP A 70 12.84 -10.86 -8.35
N VAL A 71 12.65 -9.61 -7.98
CA VAL A 71 11.42 -8.86 -8.29
C VAL A 71 11.11 -8.92 -9.77
N LEU A 72 12.09 -8.64 -10.65
CA LEU A 72 11.90 -8.71 -12.10
C LEU A 72 11.55 -10.12 -12.60
N ARG A 73 12.04 -11.17 -11.94
CA ARG A 73 11.74 -12.59 -12.27
C ARG A 73 10.41 -13.08 -11.69
N LEU A 74 10.04 -12.53 -10.51
CA LEU A 74 8.78 -12.83 -9.84
C LEU A 74 7.58 -12.15 -10.54
N LEU A 75 7.84 -11.00 -11.17
CA LEU A 75 6.91 -10.29 -12.03
C LEU A 75 6.86 -10.97 -13.39
N ASP A 76 6.17 -12.12 -13.51
CA ASP A 76 5.95 -12.79 -14.78
C ASP A 76 5.18 -11.87 -15.73
N LEU A 77 5.93 -11.13 -16.58
CA LEU A 77 5.37 -10.21 -17.57
C LEU A 77 4.55 -11.02 -18.58
N SER A 78 3.24 -10.86 -18.54
CA SER A 78 2.32 -11.44 -19.53
C SER A 78 2.03 -10.40 -20.61
N ILE A 79 2.37 -10.73 -21.87
CA ILE A 79 2.03 -9.91 -23.03
C ILE A 79 0.57 -10.16 -23.47
N LYS A 80 -0.09 -11.18 -22.93
CA LYS A 80 -1.44 -11.60 -23.34
C LYS A 80 -2.36 -11.66 -22.11
N GLY A 81 -3.29 -10.70 -21.96
CA GLY A 81 -4.33 -10.72 -20.94
C GLY A 81 -4.59 -9.36 -20.29
N PRO A 82 -5.62 -9.23 -19.44
CA PRO A 82 -6.04 -7.97 -18.81
C PRO A 82 -5.13 -7.50 -17.66
N GLY A 83 -3.99 -8.18 -17.41
CA GLY A 83 -2.98 -7.79 -16.42
C GLY A 83 -1.56 -8.01 -16.98
N ALA A 84 -0.64 -7.08 -16.67
CA ALA A 84 0.74 -7.14 -17.14
C ALA A 84 1.57 -8.21 -16.40
N ILE A 85 1.13 -8.62 -15.20
CA ILE A 85 1.86 -9.51 -14.29
C ILE A 85 0.89 -10.58 -13.78
N ARG A 86 1.29 -11.83 -13.84
CA ARG A 86 0.52 -12.92 -13.22
C ARG A 86 0.82 -13.06 -11.73
N GLY A 87 2.04 -12.77 -11.31
CA GLY A 87 2.49 -12.88 -9.92
C GLY A 87 2.40 -14.29 -9.35
N GLU A 88 2.35 -15.30 -10.21
CA GLU A 88 2.12 -16.72 -9.84
C GLU A 88 3.14 -17.21 -8.82
N LYS A 89 4.40 -16.77 -8.92
CA LYS A 89 5.45 -17.20 -7.99
C LYS A 89 5.32 -16.60 -6.60
N ILE A 90 4.91 -15.33 -6.52
CA ILE A 90 4.63 -14.67 -5.22
C ILE A 90 3.42 -15.35 -4.59
N LEU A 91 2.36 -15.55 -5.38
CA LEU A 91 1.15 -16.24 -4.93
C LEU A 91 1.41 -17.69 -4.54
N ALA A 92 2.26 -18.41 -5.27
CA ALA A 92 2.65 -19.77 -4.91
C ALA A 92 3.32 -19.81 -3.54
N ARG A 93 4.22 -18.86 -3.24
CA ARG A 93 4.83 -18.76 -1.90
C ARG A 93 3.83 -18.44 -0.81
N VAL A 94 2.90 -17.52 -1.08
CA VAL A 94 1.82 -17.20 -0.14
C VAL A 94 0.92 -18.42 0.09
N ASN A 95 0.54 -19.13 -0.97
CA ASN A 95 -0.28 -20.33 -0.88
C ASN A 95 0.43 -21.47 -0.15
N GLU A 96 1.74 -21.63 -0.32
CA GLU A 96 2.54 -22.59 0.44
C GLU A 96 2.49 -22.30 1.96
N LEU A 97 2.56 -21.02 2.34
CA LEU A 97 2.52 -20.59 3.74
C LEU A 97 1.12 -20.68 4.35
N LEU A 98 0.08 -20.37 3.58
CA LEU A 98 -1.31 -20.41 4.04
C LEU A 98 -1.93 -21.81 3.98
N GLY A 99 -1.44 -22.67 3.09
CA GLY A 99 -1.99 -24.01 2.89
C GLY A 99 -3.47 -23.98 2.54
N THR A 100 -4.29 -24.68 3.32
CA THR A 100 -5.75 -24.74 3.16
C THR A 100 -6.51 -23.95 4.23
N ALA A 101 -5.87 -22.96 4.86
CA ALA A 101 -6.47 -22.20 5.95
C ALA A 101 -7.78 -21.52 5.52
N LEU A 102 -8.78 -21.61 6.39
CA LEU A 102 -10.05 -20.89 6.26
C LEU A 102 -10.04 -19.67 7.18
N ILE A 103 -10.67 -18.60 6.73
CA ILE A 103 -10.71 -17.32 7.48
C ILE A 103 -11.46 -17.51 8.81
N GLU A 104 -12.55 -18.26 8.79
CA GLU A 104 -13.38 -18.54 9.97
C GLU A 104 -12.71 -19.40 11.05
N ASP A 105 -11.63 -20.10 10.70
CA ASP A 105 -10.88 -20.96 11.63
C ASP A 105 -9.68 -20.24 12.30
N LEU A 106 -9.44 -18.96 11.94
CA LEU A 106 -8.32 -18.21 12.47
C LEU A 106 -8.55 -17.81 13.94
N ALA A 107 -7.48 -17.84 14.74
CA ALA A 107 -7.52 -17.39 16.12
C ALA A 107 -7.81 -15.89 16.25
N ILE A 108 -7.32 -15.10 15.29
CA ILE A 108 -7.60 -13.66 15.18
C ILE A 108 -8.63 -13.45 14.07
N PRO A 109 -9.82 -12.93 14.36
CA PRO A 109 -10.81 -12.54 13.35
C PRO A 109 -10.20 -11.67 12.27
N PHE A 110 -10.35 -12.07 11.02
CA PHE A 110 -9.73 -11.43 9.88
C PHE A 110 -10.74 -11.07 8.79
N THR A 111 -10.57 -9.90 8.18
CA THR A 111 -11.34 -9.45 7.03
C THR A 111 -10.39 -9.02 5.90
N ALA A 112 -10.43 -9.71 4.77
CA ALA A 112 -9.80 -9.23 3.55
C ALA A 112 -10.81 -8.43 2.71
N VAL A 113 -10.42 -7.25 2.26
CA VAL A 113 -11.27 -6.38 1.43
C VAL A 113 -10.86 -6.47 -0.02
N ALA A 114 -11.84 -6.69 -0.92
CA ALA A 114 -11.67 -6.61 -2.36
C ALA A 114 -12.71 -5.67 -2.98
N THR A 115 -12.57 -5.36 -4.27
CA THR A 115 -13.50 -4.54 -5.04
C THR A 115 -14.21 -5.38 -6.10
N ASP A 116 -15.55 -5.43 -6.08
CA ASP A 116 -16.35 -5.95 -7.19
C ASP A 116 -16.47 -4.86 -8.26
N LEU A 117 -15.76 -5.04 -9.38
CA LEU A 117 -15.66 -4.05 -10.45
C LEU A 117 -17.01 -3.83 -11.14
N LEU A 118 -17.82 -4.88 -11.30
CA LEU A 118 -19.09 -4.80 -12.00
C LEU A 118 -20.18 -4.20 -11.11
N ALA A 119 -20.23 -4.61 -9.84
CA ALA A 119 -21.18 -4.09 -8.89
C ALA A 119 -20.74 -2.75 -8.25
N ARG A 120 -19.51 -2.29 -8.50
CA ARG A 120 -18.93 -1.04 -7.97
C ARG A 120 -19.07 -0.91 -6.46
N ARG A 121 -18.72 -1.99 -5.74
CA ARG A 121 -18.82 -2.06 -4.28
C ARG A 121 -17.69 -2.89 -3.67
N GLU A 122 -17.48 -2.70 -2.37
CA GLU A 122 -16.59 -3.54 -1.59
C GLU A 122 -17.15 -4.95 -1.43
N VAL A 123 -16.23 -5.90 -1.31
CA VAL A 123 -16.50 -7.28 -0.89
C VAL A 123 -15.60 -7.58 0.30
N TRP A 124 -16.20 -7.96 1.42
CA TRP A 124 -15.49 -8.36 2.62
C TRP A 124 -15.49 -9.88 2.72
N PHE A 125 -14.29 -10.45 2.70
CA PHE A 125 -14.09 -11.86 2.93
C PHE A 125 -13.82 -12.08 4.42
N GLN A 126 -14.79 -12.68 5.10
CA GLN A 126 -14.76 -13.06 6.51
C GLN A 126 -14.89 -14.58 6.69
N GLN A 127 -15.05 -15.31 5.61
CA GLN A 127 -15.18 -16.76 5.55
C GLN A 127 -14.59 -17.29 4.25
N GLY A 128 -14.28 -18.58 4.23
CA GLY A 128 -13.75 -19.29 3.07
C GLY A 128 -12.23 -19.28 3.01
N ARG A 129 -11.69 -19.68 1.88
CA ARG A 129 -10.26 -19.87 1.69
C ARG A 129 -9.50 -18.56 1.74
N MET A 130 -8.48 -18.49 2.61
CA MET A 130 -7.64 -17.32 2.77
C MET A 130 -6.87 -16.94 1.50
N ASP A 131 -6.31 -17.93 0.81
CA ASP A 131 -5.55 -17.72 -0.42
C ASP A 131 -6.40 -17.05 -1.51
N ALA A 132 -7.66 -17.47 -1.66
CA ALA A 132 -8.60 -16.88 -2.61
C ALA A 132 -8.96 -15.42 -2.23
N ALA A 133 -9.20 -15.16 -0.95
CA ALA A 133 -9.52 -13.83 -0.44
C ALA A 133 -8.34 -12.85 -0.62
N ILE A 134 -7.13 -13.28 -0.23
CA ILE A 134 -5.90 -12.48 -0.41
C ILE A 134 -5.64 -12.27 -1.90
N ARG A 135 -5.77 -13.31 -2.74
CA ARG A 135 -5.60 -13.20 -4.19
C ARG A 135 -6.54 -12.17 -4.82
N ALA A 136 -7.80 -12.11 -4.37
CA ALA A 136 -8.73 -11.08 -4.81
C ALA A 136 -8.33 -9.68 -4.34
N SER A 137 -7.94 -9.57 -3.06
CA SER A 137 -7.60 -8.31 -2.42
C SER A 137 -6.35 -7.63 -3.03
N ILE A 138 -5.37 -8.41 -3.54
CA ILE A 138 -4.13 -7.88 -4.16
C ILE A 138 -4.22 -7.72 -5.68
N ALA A 139 -5.37 -7.95 -6.29
CA ALA A 139 -5.54 -7.93 -7.75
C ALA A 139 -5.60 -6.49 -8.30
N LEU A 140 -4.50 -5.74 -8.16
CA LEU A 140 -4.38 -4.36 -8.62
C LEU A 140 -4.37 -4.31 -10.16
N PRO A 141 -5.37 -3.66 -10.81
CA PRO A 141 -5.44 -3.56 -12.26
C PRO A 141 -4.19 -2.91 -12.85
N GLY A 142 -3.73 -3.44 -13.98
CA GLY A 142 -2.47 -3.03 -14.60
C GLY A 142 -1.24 -3.77 -14.07
N PHE A 143 -1.30 -4.32 -12.85
CA PHE A 143 -0.27 -5.17 -12.27
C PHE A 143 -0.72 -6.63 -12.21
N PHE A 144 -1.74 -6.94 -11.41
CA PHE A 144 -2.24 -8.30 -11.27
C PHE A 144 -3.57 -8.47 -12.00
N THR A 145 -3.77 -9.66 -12.59
CA THR A 145 -5.03 -9.99 -13.25
C THR A 145 -6.17 -10.05 -12.24
N PRO A 146 -7.31 -9.36 -12.47
CA PRO A 146 -8.53 -9.55 -11.69
C PRO A 146 -8.97 -11.02 -11.65
N VAL A 147 -9.72 -11.40 -10.63
CA VAL A 147 -10.16 -12.79 -10.44
C VAL A 147 -11.68 -12.91 -10.43
N MET A 148 -12.18 -14.07 -10.93
CA MET A 148 -13.59 -14.42 -10.84
C MET A 148 -13.82 -15.32 -9.62
N ILE A 149 -14.60 -14.84 -8.65
CA ILE A 149 -15.01 -15.63 -7.48
C ILE A 149 -16.52 -15.45 -7.27
N GLY A 150 -17.25 -16.55 -7.23
CA GLY A 150 -18.70 -16.52 -7.00
C GLY A 150 -19.47 -15.66 -8.00
N GLY A 151 -19.07 -15.66 -9.28
CA GLY A 151 -19.67 -14.85 -10.34
C GLY A 151 -19.33 -13.35 -10.29
N ARG A 152 -18.44 -12.92 -9.41
CA ARG A 152 -17.98 -11.52 -9.27
C ARG A 152 -16.60 -11.33 -9.89
N LEU A 153 -16.42 -10.24 -10.61
CA LEU A 153 -15.11 -9.80 -11.11
C LEU A 153 -14.43 -8.94 -10.05
N LEU A 154 -13.48 -9.53 -9.33
CA LEU A 154 -12.84 -8.93 -8.18
C LEU A 154 -11.46 -8.38 -8.51
N ALA A 155 -11.18 -7.22 -7.93
CA ALA A 155 -9.91 -6.50 -8.02
C ALA A 155 -9.49 -6.00 -6.63
N ASP A 156 -8.34 -5.33 -6.57
CA ASP A 156 -7.71 -4.80 -5.36
C ASP A 156 -8.68 -3.99 -4.49
N GLY A 157 -8.69 -4.31 -3.19
CA GLY A 157 -9.56 -3.66 -2.21
C GLY A 157 -9.28 -2.18 -2.03
N GLY A 158 -8.03 -1.77 -2.20
CA GLY A 158 -7.61 -0.38 -2.08
C GLY A 158 -8.23 0.55 -3.13
N MET A 159 -8.83 0.02 -4.18
CA MET A 159 -9.57 0.84 -5.15
C MET A 159 -10.79 1.52 -4.53
N MET A 160 -11.45 0.90 -3.56
CA MET A 160 -12.66 1.44 -2.91
C MET A 160 -12.49 1.65 -1.41
N ASN A 161 -11.63 0.89 -0.76
CA ASN A 161 -11.37 0.98 0.67
C ASN A 161 -9.86 0.85 0.96
N PRO A 162 -9.09 1.93 0.77
CA PRO A 162 -7.65 1.90 0.98
C PRO A 162 -7.23 1.57 2.42
N VAL A 163 -8.02 1.96 3.43
CA VAL A 163 -7.77 1.68 4.86
C VAL A 163 -9.08 1.21 5.49
N PRO A 164 -9.28 -0.10 5.70
CA PRO A 164 -10.59 -0.68 5.97
C PRO A 164 -11.00 -0.64 7.46
N VAL A 165 -10.98 0.54 8.10
CA VAL A 165 -11.36 0.72 9.51
C VAL A 165 -12.82 0.31 9.76
N ALA A 166 -13.72 0.59 8.83
CA ALA A 166 -15.14 0.24 8.95
C ALA A 166 -15.38 -1.27 9.18
N ALA A 167 -14.51 -2.14 8.66
CA ALA A 167 -14.62 -3.60 8.85
C ALA A 167 -14.29 -4.05 10.28
N LEU A 168 -13.78 -3.16 11.13
CA LEU A 168 -13.41 -3.43 12.53
C LEU A 168 -14.47 -2.95 13.52
N THR A 169 -15.54 -2.32 13.08
CA THR A 169 -16.55 -1.70 13.97
C THR A 169 -17.26 -2.66 14.91
N SER A 170 -17.26 -3.95 14.61
CA SER A 170 -17.78 -5.02 15.49
C SER A 170 -16.75 -5.59 16.45
N ALA A 171 -15.48 -5.23 16.32
CA ALA A 171 -14.40 -5.72 17.18
C ALA A 171 -14.53 -5.16 18.60
N ARG A 172 -14.41 -6.03 19.60
CA ARG A 172 -14.34 -5.60 21.01
C ARG A 172 -12.88 -5.30 21.34
N ALA A 173 -12.43 -4.10 21.05
CA ALA A 173 -11.07 -3.64 21.29
C ALA A 173 -11.07 -2.38 22.14
N ASP A 174 -9.95 -2.11 22.82
CA ASP A 174 -9.74 -0.87 23.60
C ASP A 174 -9.26 0.27 22.72
N LEU A 175 -8.58 -0.07 21.61
CA LEU A 175 -8.04 0.88 20.64
C LEU A 175 -8.25 0.35 19.22
N THR A 176 -8.49 1.27 18.31
CA THR A 176 -8.43 1.03 16.86
C THR A 176 -7.16 1.68 16.31
N VAL A 177 -6.27 0.87 15.77
CA VAL A 177 -5.05 1.32 15.08
C VAL A 177 -5.24 1.16 13.60
N ALA A 178 -5.00 2.22 12.83
CA ALA A 178 -5.05 2.19 11.38
C ALA A 178 -3.68 2.54 10.79
N VAL A 179 -3.32 1.87 9.70
CA VAL A 179 -2.07 2.12 8.97
C VAL A 179 -2.40 2.55 7.55
N SER A 180 -2.07 3.79 7.22
CA SER A 180 -2.20 4.35 5.88
C SER A 180 -0.84 4.35 5.18
N LEU A 181 -0.77 3.82 3.96
CA LEU A 181 0.44 3.81 3.11
C LEU A 181 0.43 4.91 2.05
N GLY A 182 -0.52 5.84 2.15
CA GLY A 182 -0.72 6.95 1.22
C GLY A 182 -0.52 8.31 1.89
N GLY A 183 0.44 8.42 2.82
CA GLY A 183 0.79 9.67 3.48
C GLY A 183 1.31 10.74 2.53
N GLU A 184 1.39 11.98 3.02
CA GLU A 184 1.98 13.08 2.27
C GLU A 184 3.42 12.75 1.85
N ARG A 185 3.82 13.25 0.69
CA ARG A 185 5.18 13.07 0.18
C ARG A 185 6.16 13.89 1.01
N THR A 186 7.26 13.28 1.41
CA THR A 186 8.35 13.96 2.14
C THR A 186 9.31 14.65 1.18
N ARG A 187 9.35 14.22 -0.11
CA ARG A 187 10.24 14.76 -1.16
C ARG A 187 9.45 15.51 -2.22
N SER A 188 10.02 16.60 -2.74
CA SER A 188 9.44 17.33 -3.86
C SER A 188 9.36 16.46 -5.12
N PRO A 189 8.29 16.54 -5.93
CA PRO A 189 8.03 15.66 -7.09
C PRO A 189 9.16 15.58 -8.14
N GLY A 190 10.03 16.58 -8.22
CA GLY A 190 11.13 16.61 -9.20
C GLY A 190 12.26 15.60 -8.98
N HIS A 191 12.40 15.01 -7.77
CA HIS A 191 13.47 14.04 -7.47
C HIS A 191 13.14 12.62 -7.95
N GLU A 192 11.88 12.26 -8.01
CA GLU A 192 11.42 10.90 -8.37
C GLU A 192 11.66 10.61 -9.85
N TYR A 193 11.48 11.60 -10.72
CA TYR A 193 11.71 11.47 -12.16
C TYR A 193 13.20 11.53 -12.53
N ALA A 194 14.04 12.14 -11.70
CA ALA A 194 15.51 12.14 -11.89
C ALA A 194 16.14 10.77 -11.58
N ALA A 195 15.52 9.97 -10.70
CA ALA A 195 16.01 8.65 -10.33
C ALA A 195 15.66 7.53 -11.37
N LEU A 196 14.89 7.86 -12.43
CA LEU A 196 14.58 6.92 -13.53
C LEU A 196 15.76 6.73 -14.51
N ARG A 197 16.82 7.52 -14.40
CA ARG A 197 18.00 7.47 -15.31
C ARG A 197 18.73 6.13 -15.39
N PRO A 198 18.90 5.33 -14.30
CA PRO A 198 19.59 4.05 -14.42
C PRO A 198 18.90 3.02 -15.32
N ALA A 199 17.56 3.07 -15.43
CA ALA A 199 16.81 2.18 -16.30
C ALA A 199 16.92 2.57 -17.80
N GLU A 200 17.03 3.86 -18.09
CA GLU A 200 17.29 4.35 -19.46
C GLU A 200 18.69 3.98 -19.96
N GLU A 201 19.70 4.05 -19.10
CA GLU A 201 21.05 3.61 -19.46
C GLU A 201 21.10 2.10 -19.77
N LEU A 202 20.32 1.28 -19.07
CA LEU A 202 20.21 -0.14 -19.36
C LEU A 202 19.45 -0.40 -20.66
N LEU A 203 18.35 0.30 -20.90
CA LEU A 203 17.57 0.24 -22.14
C LEU A 203 18.36 0.79 -23.34
N ASP A 204 19.15 1.83 -23.18
CA ASP A 204 20.04 2.35 -24.21
C ASP A 204 21.23 1.40 -24.48
N ARG A 205 21.69 0.66 -23.48
CA ARG A 205 22.69 -0.38 -23.67
C ARG A 205 22.10 -1.57 -24.45
N VAL A 206 20.85 -1.96 -24.16
CA VAL A 206 20.12 -3.00 -24.91
C VAL A 206 19.76 -2.53 -26.32
N ARG A 207 19.32 -1.27 -26.51
CA ARG A 207 19.05 -0.69 -27.83
C ARG A 207 20.31 -0.60 -28.70
N ARG A 208 21.46 -0.26 -28.14
CA ARG A 208 22.75 -0.26 -28.85
C ARG A 208 23.21 -1.65 -29.27
N THR A 209 22.77 -2.70 -28.55
CA THR A 209 23.12 -4.09 -28.84
C THR A 209 22.20 -4.71 -29.91
N VAL A 210 20.97 -4.17 -30.10
CA VAL A 210 19.96 -4.69 -31.03
C VAL A 210 19.91 -3.90 -32.36
N GLY A 211 20.90 -3.08 -32.65
CA GLY A 211 21.22 -2.53 -33.95
C GLY A 211 20.07 -1.94 -34.79
N GLN A 212 20.19 -0.67 -35.06
CA GLN A 212 19.71 0.05 -36.26
C GLN A 212 18.23 -0.03 -36.64
N VAL A 213 17.42 0.87 -36.10
CA VAL A 213 16.26 1.43 -36.83
C VAL A 213 16.16 2.93 -36.57
N ARG A 214 16.42 3.69 -37.61
CA ARG A 214 16.08 5.05 -38.02
C ARG A 214 15.84 6.15 -37.00
N ASP A 215 16.61 7.20 -37.20
CA ASP A 215 16.53 8.56 -36.66
C ASP A 215 15.11 9.14 -36.59
N ILE A 216 14.71 9.54 -35.41
CA ILE A 216 13.72 10.60 -35.19
C ILE A 216 14.37 11.61 -34.24
N ASP A 217 14.68 12.77 -34.79
CA ASP A 217 15.22 13.93 -34.07
C ASP A 217 14.16 14.49 -33.13
N LEU A 218 14.42 14.51 -31.82
CA LEU A 218 13.63 15.19 -30.82
C LEU A 218 14.41 16.32 -30.17
N PRO A 219 13.85 17.53 -30.07
CA PRO A 219 14.54 18.69 -29.53
C PRO A 219 14.86 18.57 -28.06
N ARG A 220 16.06 19.03 -27.66
CA ARG A 220 16.53 19.09 -26.28
C ARG A 220 15.86 20.26 -25.55
N PHE A 221 15.15 19.98 -24.43
CA PHE A 221 14.66 21.00 -23.52
C PHE A 221 15.45 21.04 -22.21
N GLN A 222 15.73 22.25 -21.74
CA GLN A 222 16.41 22.56 -20.49
C GLN A 222 15.44 22.49 -19.30
N ALA A 223 15.86 21.83 -18.21
CA ALA A 223 15.09 21.72 -17.00
C ALA A 223 15.23 22.97 -16.12
N GLY A 224 14.14 23.50 -15.65
CA GLY A 224 14.15 24.47 -14.57
C GLY A 224 12.81 25.11 -14.27
N HIS A 225 12.00 24.47 -13.44
CA HIS A 225 11.05 25.22 -12.59
C HIS A 225 10.68 24.38 -11.36
N ARG A 226 10.73 25.00 -10.19
CA ARG A 226 10.34 24.46 -8.88
C ARG A 226 8.82 24.48 -8.76
N VAL A 227 8.21 23.34 -8.38
CA VAL A 227 6.79 23.26 -8.02
C VAL A 227 6.68 23.29 -6.49
N PRO A 228 5.83 24.17 -5.91
CA PRO A 228 5.63 24.27 -4.46
C PRO A 228 4.87 23.06 -3.89
N GLY A 229 5.15 22.74 -2.62
CA GLY A 229 4.53 21.67 -1.87
C GLY A 229 3.01 21.84 -1.70
N HIS A 230 2.28 20.72 -1.67
CA HIS A 230 0.81 20.68 -1.67
C HIS A 230 0.24 20.73 -0.26
N SER A 231 -0.56 21.77 0.04
CA SER A 231 -1.54 21.76 1.12
C SER A 231 -2.86 21.10 0.62
N ALA A 232 -3.63 20.53 1.53
CA ALA A 232 -4.89 19.83 1.20
C ALA A 232 -6.04 20.75 0.71
N SER A 233 -5.80 22.03 0.53
CA SER A 233 -6.75 22.99 -0.01
C SER A 233 -6.71 23.03 -1.54
N PRO A 234 -7.85 23.25 -2.23
CA PRO A 234 -7.84 23.40 -3.67
C PRO A 234 -6.93 24.56 -4.06
N VAL A 235 -5.97 24.27 -4.92
CA VAL A 235 -5.07 25.28 -5.47
C VAL A 235 -5.81 26.00 -6.58
N VAL A 236 -5.98 27.31 -6.43
CA VAL A 236 -6.45 28.15 -7.52
C VAL A 236 -5.30 28.29 -8.51
N ALA A 237 -5.49 27.81 -9.72
CA ALA A 237 -4.49 27.94 -10.77
C ALA A 237 -4.19 29.43 -11.02
N PRO A 238 -2.90 29.82 -11.21
CA PRO A 238 -2.57 31.18 -11.64
C PRO A 238 -3.19 31.46 -13.02
N PRO A 239 -3.43 32.73 -13.37
CA PRO A 239 -3.89 33.09 -14.70
C PRO A 239 -2.91 32.52 -15.74
N LEU A 240 -3.42 31.72 -16.67
CA LEU A 240 -2.61 31.17 -17.75
C LEU A 240 -2.39 32.27 -18.80
N GLU A 241 -1.17 32.73 -18.98
CA GLU A 241 -0.81 33.59 -20.10
C GLU A 241 -0.76 32.74 -21.37
N ALA A 242 -1.24 33.31 -22.49
CA ALA A 242 -1.64 32.57 -23.69
C ALA A 242 -0.53 31.83 -24.46
N VAL A 243 0.70 31.83 -24.01
CA VAL A 243 1.88 31.37 -24.78
C VAL A 243 2.36 29.96 -24.45
N ASP A 244 2.09 29.43 -23.23
CA ASP A 244 2.57 28.10 -22.81
C ASP A 244 1.49 27.30 -22.06
N LEU A 245 0.40 27.00 -22.78
CA LEU A 245 -0.76 26.30 -22.19
C LEU A 245 -0.52 24.83 -21.88
N VAL A 246 0.50 24.21 -22.44
CA VAL A 246 0.82 22.80 -22.18
C VAL A 246 2.34 22.61 -22.16
N GLU A 247 2.88 22.35 -20.99
CA GLU A 247 4.28 21.96 -20.87
C GLU A 247 4.48 20.50 -21.30
N ALA A 248 5.70 20.19 -21.77
CA ALA A 248 6.06 18.82 -22.09
C ALA A 248 6.02 17.92 -20.84
N PHE A 249 5.55 16.70 -20.99
CA PHE A 249 5.59 15.71 -19.90
C PHE A 249 7.03 15.52 -19.39
N PRO A 250 7.20 15.27 -18.08
CA PRO A 250 8.50 14.88 -17.55
C PRO A 250 9.08 13.70 -18.33
N PRO A 251 10.37 13.75 -18.72
CA PRO A 251 10.98 12.67 -19.48
C PRO A 251 10.92 11.35 -18.68
N GLY A 252 10.52 10.27 -19.36
CA GLY A 252 10.36 8.94 -18.77
C GLY A 252 8.98 8.62 -18.17
N LEU A 253 8.02 9.56 -18.17
CA LEU A 253 6.66 9.30 -17.69
C LEU A 253 5.88 8.43 -18.71
N ARG A 254 5.49 7.21 -18.29
CA ARG A 254 4.73 6.26 -19.09
C ARG A 254 3.24 6.31 -18.74
N THR A 255 2.38 5.84 -19.63
CA THR A 255 0.92 5.75 -19.38
C THR A 255 0.60 4.99 -18.10
N VAL A 256 1.34 3.93 -17.80
CA VAL A 256 1.15 3.16 -16.56
C VAL A 256 1.48 3.98 -15.31
N ASP A 257 2.46 4.86 -15.39
CA ASP A 257 2.85 5.73 -14.28
C ASP A 257 1.75 6.78 -14.01
N VAL A 258 1.16 7.34 -15.09
CA VAL A 258 0.00 8.25 -14.98
C VAL A 258 -1.22 7.55 -14.40
N MET A 259 -1.51 6.31 -14.82
CA MET A 259 -2.61 5.51 -14.27
C MET A 259 -2.40 5.25 -12.77
N ASN A 260 -1.18 4.92 -12.34
CA ASN A 260 -0.86 4.69 -10.93
C ASN A 260 -1.01 5.96 -10.11
N LEU A 261 -0.48 7.08 -10.57
CA LEU A 261 -0.62 8.38 -9.91
C LEU A 261 -2.10 8.79 -9.78
N SER A 262 -2.90 8.52 -10.83
CA SER A 262 -4.34 8.78 -10.80
C SER A 262 -5.05 7.91 -9.75
N LEU A 263 -4.69 6.62 -9.67
CA LEU A 263 -5.23 5.70 -8.68
C LEU A 263 -4.82 6.12 -7.26
N GLU A 264 -3.54 6.46 -7.04
CA GLU A 264 -3.06 6.95 -5.74
C GLU A 264 -3.77 8.24 -5.30
N ALA A 265 -4.01 9.17 -6.23
CA ALA A 265 -4.77 10.40 -5.95
C ALA A 265 -6.21 10.09 -5.52
N MET A 266 -6.90 9.19 -6.22
CA MET A 266 -8.25 8.74 -5.82
C MET A 266 -8.24 8.03 -4.47
N GLN A 267 -7.29 7.12 -4.23
CA GLN A 267 -7.14 6.42 -2.96
C GLN A 267 -6.89 7.39 -1.79
N SER A 268 -6.09 8.44 -2.00
CA SER A 268 -5.83 9.48 -0.99
C SER A 268 -7.11 10.20 -0.58
N ILE A 269 -7.97 10.55 -1.54
CA ILE A 269 -9.27 11.19 -1.27
C ILE A 269 -10.19 10.23 -0.52
N LEU A 270 -10.30 8.97 -1.00
CA LEU A 270 -11.13 7.95 -0.36
C LEU A 270 -10.68 7.67 1.08
N THR A 271 -9.38 7.60 1.32
CA THR A 271 -8.81 7.42 2.68
C THR A 271 -9.26 8.52 3.61
N ARG A 272 -9.16 9.79 3.20
CA ARG A 272 -9.60 10.93 4.02
C ARG A 272 -11.09 10.87 4.33
N TYR A 273 -11.94 10.57 3.34
CA TYR A 273 -13.37 10.41 3.56
C TYR A 273 -13.69 9.28 4.54
N ARG A 274 -13.04 8.12 4.37
CA ARG A 274 -13.26 6.95 5.21
C ARG A 274 -12.81 7.17 6.64
N LEU A 275 -11.63 7.73 6.84
CA LEU A 275 -11.10 8.04 8.17
C LEU A 275 -11.90 9.14 8.87
N SER A 276 -12.55 10.06 8.13
CA SER A 276 -13.47 11.03 8.73
C SER A 276 -14.76 10.38 9.25
N GLY A 277 -15.25 9.34 8.57
CA GLY A 277 -16.44 8.59 9.00
C GLY A 277 -16.16 7.54 10.07
N TYR A 278 -14.94 6.98 10.06
CA TYR A 278 -14.47 5.94 11.00
C TYR A 278 -13.08 6.32 11.50
N PRO A 279 -12.96 7.32 12.38
CA PRO A 279 -11.66 7.75 12.88
C PRO A 279 -11.04 6.67 13.78
N PRO A 280 -9.79 6.25 13.54
CA PRO A 280 -9.08 5.37 14.45
C PRO A 280 -8.56 6.16 15.66
N ASP A 281 -8.25 5.47 16.76
CA ASP A 281 -7.60 6.07 17.93
C ASP A 281 -6.14 6.42 17.64
N VAL A 282 -5.48 5.59 16.82
CA VAL A 282 -4.09 5.79 16.36
C VAL A 282 -4.02 5.61 14.85
N LEU A 283 -3.46 6.60 14.17
CA LEU A 283 -3.18 6.53 12.73
C LEU A 283 -1.67 6.56 12.48
N VAL A 284 -1.14 5.44 12.00
CA VAL A 284 0.23 5.36 11.50
C VAL A 284 0.23 5.70 10.01
N THR A 285 0.98 6.72 9.60
CA THR A 285 0.97 7.21 8.23
C THR A 285 2.34 7.06 7.59
N VAL A 286 2.45 6.15 6.61
CA VAL A 286 3.67 5.93 5.83
C VAL A 286 3.65 6.86 4.62
N PRO A 287 4.72 7.65 4.37
CA PRO A 287 4.81 8.53 3.22
C PRO A 287 4.66 7.78 1.89
N SER A 288 3.93 8.36 0.95
CA SER A 288 3.67 7.73 -0.35
C SER A 288 4.90 7.60 -1.23
N ASP A 289 5.95 8.39 -0.96
CA ASP A 289 7.25 8.40 -1.63
C ASP A 289 8.35 7.63 -0.87
N ALA A 290 8.01 6.89 0.19
CA ALA A 290 8.96 6.05 0.93
C ALA A 290 9.60 4.96 0.03
N CYS A 291 8.81 4.34 -0.85
CA CYS A 291 9.27 3.50 -1.94
C CYS A 291 8.20 3.41 -3.04
N ARG A 292 8.56 2.90 -4.22
CA ARG A 292 7.60 2.65 -5.31
C ARG A 292 6.76 1.43 -5.02
N THR A 293 5.59 1.35 -5.66
CA THR A 293 4.62 0.25 -5.51
C THR A 293 5.23 -1.14 -5.72
N MET A 294 6.25 -1.27 -6.57
CA MET A 294 6.88 -2.54 -6.94
C MET A 294 8.30 -2.75 -6.37
N ASP A 295 8.76 -1.91 -5.46
CA ASP A 295 10.10 -2.02 -4.86
C ASP A 295 10.15 -3.06 -3.73
N PHE A 296 9.65 -4.29 -4.01
CA PHE A 296 9.59 -5.39 -3.05
C PHE A 296 10.95 -5.86 -2.52
N HIS A 297 12.05 -5.35 -3.05
CA HIS A 297 13.40 -5.58 -2.53
C HIS A 297 13.77 -4.69 -1.34
N LEU A 298 12.94 -3.71 -0.99
CA LEU A 298 13.14 -2.77 0.13
C LEU A 298 12.38 -3.21 1.39
N ALA A 299 12.32 -4.53 1.63
CA ALA A 299 11.53 -5.06 2.75
C ALA A 299 12.06 -4.56 4.11
N ASP A 300 13.37 -4.61 4.34
CA ASP A 300 13.97 -4.20 5.63
C ASP A 300 13.77 -2.72 5.91
N GLU A 301 13.97 -1.87 4.91
CA GLU A 301 13.79 -0.42 5.04
C GLU A 301 12.35 -0.07 5.39
N MET A 302 11.38 -0.71 4.73
CA MET A 302 9.96 -0.46 4.99
C MET A 302 9.51 -1.03 6.34
N ILE A 303 10.01 -2.18 6.74
CA ILE A 303 9.75 -2.76 8.08
C ILE A 303 10.26 -1.80 9.16
N GLN A 304 11.49 -1.31 9.01
CA GLN A 304 12.07 -0.37 9.97
C GLN A 304 11.29 0.94 10.02
N LEU A 305 10.93 1.51 8.87
CA LEU A 305 10.09 2.70 8.80
C LEU A 305 8.74 2.50 9.51
N GLY A 306 8.10 1.34 9.31
CA GLY A 306 6.86 0.98 10.00
C GLY A 306 7.03 0.92 11.51
N ARG A 307 8.15 0.41 12.01
CA ARG A 307 8.50 0.40 13.44
C ARG A 307 8.62 1.82 13.97
N ASP A 308 9.43 2.66 13.33
CA ASP A 308 9.74 4.01 13.80
C ASP A 308 8.48 4.87 13.88
N LEU A 309 7.65 4.85 12.83
CA LEU A 309 6.38 5.59 12.78
C LEU A 309 5.36 5.08 13.83
N THR A 310 5.38 3.78 14.14
CA THR A 310 4.47 3.22 15.14
C THR A 310 4.90 3.62 16.55
N ILE A 311 6.21 3.61 16.83
CA ILE A 311 6.75 4.08 18.10
C ILE A 311 6.36 5.53 18.33
N GLU A 312 6.57 6.38 17.34
CA GLU A 312 6.20 7.81 17.41
C GLU A 312 4.70 8.00 17.67
N ALA A 313 3.84 7.29 16.94
CA ALA A 313 2.39 7.41 17.07
C ALA A 313 1.89 6.95 18.45
N LEU A 314 2.45 5.86 18.99
CA LEU A 314 2.07 5.35 20.33
C LEU A 314 2.61 6.25 21.45
N ASP A 315 3.82 6.79 21.32
CA ASP A 315 4.39 7.74 22.28
C ASP A 315 3.55 9.03 22.36
N ALA A 316 3.06 9.51 21.21
CA ALA A 316 2.15 10.65 21.15
C ALA A 316 0.80 10.36 21.84
N LEU A 317 0.26 9.14 21.68
CA LEU A 317 -0.94 8.70 22.38
C LEU A 317 -0.75 8.71 23.90
N ASP A 318 0.36 8.14 24.39
CA ASP A 318 0.66 8.04 25.84
C ASP A 318 0.90 9.42 26.45
N ALA A 319 1.57 10.34 25.74
CA ALA A 319 1.74 11.74 26.18
C ALA A 319 0.38 12.45 26.34
N THR A 320 -0.54 12.25 25.39
CA THR A 320 -1.88 12.84 25.42
C THR A 320 -2.71 12.30 26.60
N ALA A 321 -2.62 10.99 26.88
CA ALA A 321 -3.30 10.36 28.00
C ALA A 321 -2.78 10.89 29.35
N SER A 322 -1.46 11.08 29.48
CA SER A 322 -0.81 11.61 30.68
C SER A 322 -1.23 13.06 30.97
N HIS A 323 -1.38 13.91 29.94
CA HIS A 323 -1.87 15.27 30.10
C HIS A 323 -3.32 15.35 30.58
N ARG A 324 -4.19 14.44 30.08
CA ARG A 324 -5.61 14.40 30.50
C ARG A 324 -5.76 13.94 31.96
N SER A 325 -4.91 13.03 32.42
CA SER A 325 -4.91 12.57 33.82
C SER A 325 -4.37 13.62 34.79
N ALA A 326 -3.48 14.51 34.36
CA ALA A 326 -2.89 15.58 35.17
C ALA A 326 -3.81 16.81 35.35
N HIS A 327 -4.83 17.00 34.50
CA HIS A 327 -5.82 18.06 34.58
C HIS A 327 -7.25 17.47 34.52
N PRO A 328 -7.78 16.85 35.59
CA PRO A 328 -9.18 16.48 35.62
C PRO A 328 -10.02 17.76 35.48
N THR A 329 -10.79 17.84 34.40
CA THR A 329 -11.78 18.93 34.21
C THR A 329 -12.74 18.91 35.38
N VAL A 330 -12.66 19.96 36.24
CA VAL A 330 -13.66 20.24 37.23
C VAL A 330 -14.94 20.60 36.46
N GLY A 331 -15.91 19.67 36.42
CA GLY A 331 -17.25 19.84 35.88
C GLY A 331 -18.19 20.48 36.90
#